data_89b6aae64f706a7fbbe7fdb8b70783d4
#
_entry.id   89b6aae64f706a7fbbe7fdb8b70783d4
#
_cell.length_a   1.000
_cell.length_b   1.000
_cell.length_c   1.000
_cell.angle_alpha   90.00
_cell.angle_beta   90.00
_cell.angle_gamma   90.00
#
_symmetry.space_group_name_H-M   'P 1'
#
loop_
_entity.id
_entity.type
_entity.pdbx_description
1 polymer ?
#
loop_
_entity_poly.entity_id
_entity_poly.type
_entity_poly.pdbx_seq_one_letter_code
_entity_poly.pdbx_strand_id
1 'polypeptide(L)'
;MKIGVVGAGVAGLTAAHLLSKKHQVTLVEKQKRIGGHTNTIYVEENNKKIGVDTGFIVLNDRNYPNFKKLLANLGVEIRNTDMSFSYYDENNGFNYAGTGISGYFSQKRNLFSPKHYNFLLNVKKYSKVAVNDIVNGELIDESLGEYLVRNNYPQSIIDQFMIPMGAAVWSGSRKDIMNFPVKMFLHFFNNHGILDLNNAPQWHTVVGGSFTYVKKILDDFDGEIIHGNGVKGIIRKNEKVILTLEDNTVMEFDKVVCASHADQTYKMIKDISDDEKSILEPWEYSENKTVLHTDISFMPPTKSAWACWNYVRNKDSEDDDDVSVTYYMNRLQGLTTAKEYLVTLNPTKEIPNENIIYETSYTHPKYTHSSIATQEKIKKVNGSKNLYFCGSYCRYGFHEDAVISAVSVAEKLGCRL
;
A
#
# COMPACT_ATOMS: atom_id res chain seq x y z
N MET A 1 29.54 12.36 -6.59
CA MET A 1 29.51 12.07 -5.15
C MET A 1 29.34 10.58 -4.95
N LYS A 2 29.79 10.04 -3.83
CA LYS A 2 29.50 8.66 -3.41
C LYS A 2 28.24 8.67 -2.55
N ILE A 3 27.19 8.00 -2.97
CA ILE A 3 25.87 8.03 -2.31
C ILE A 3 25.47 6.62 -1.91
N GLY A 4 25.12 6.42 -0.63
CA GLY A 4 24.50 5.20 -0.13
C GLY A 4 22.98 5.31 -0.16
N VAL A 5 22.28 4.28 -0.64
CA VAL A 5 20.82 4.17 -0.57
C VAL A 5 20.46 2.95 0.28
N VAL A 6 19.73 3.15 1.36
CA VAL A 6 19.39 2.10 2.34
C VAL A 6 17.93 1.67 2.18
N GLY A 7 17.72 0.43 1.76
CA GLY A 7 16.44 -0.16 1.44
C GLY A 7 16.16 -0.20 -0.06
N ALA A 8 15.81 -1.37 -0.58
CA ALA A 8 15.52 -1.64 -2.00
C ALA A 8 14.02 -1.87 -2.27
N GLY A 9 13.14 -1.17 -1.55
CA GLY A 9 11.74 -0.97 -1.93
C GLY A 9 11.62 0.04 -3.07
N VAL A 10 10.40 0.33 -3.54
CA VAL A 10 10.18 1.24 -4.68
C VAL A 10 10.82 2.62 -4.48
N ALA A 11 10.84 3.17 -3.26
CA ALA A 11 11.49 4.45 -2.97
C ALA A 11 13.00 4.36 -3.21
N GLY A 12 13.66 3.37 -2.61
CA GLY A 12 15.12 3.21 -2.76
C GLY A 12 15.53 2.85 -4.17
N LEU A 13 14.78 1.99 -4.85
CA LEU A 13 15.03 1.64 -6.26
C LEU A 13 14.89 2.87 -7.16
N THR A 14 13.85 3.69 -6.97
CA THR A 14 13.66 4.94 -7.74
C THR A 14 14.80 5.93 -7.46
N ALA A 15 15.15 6.14 -6.19
CA ALA A 15 16.25 7.03 -5.82
C ALA A 15 17.58 6.53 -6.40
N ALA A 16 17.91 5.25 -6.24
CA ALA A 16 19.16 4.67 -6.74
C ALA A 16 19.24 4.79 -8.27
N HIS A 17 18.18 4.42 -9.00
CA HIS A 17 18.11 4.54 -10.46
C HIS A 17 18.33 5.97 -10.95
N LEU A 18 17.69 6.96 -10.33
CA LEU A 18 17.84 8.36 -10.75
C LEU A 18 19.22 8.91 -10.40
N LEU A 19 19.73 8.59 -9.21
CA LEU A 19 21.00 9.10 -8.73
C LEU A 19 22.20 8.49 -9.46
N SER A 20 22.12 7.23 -9.88
CA SER A 20 23.20 6.55 -10.61
C SER A 20 23.54 7.21 -11.95
N LYS A 21 22.61 7.98 -12.53
CA LYS A 21 22.84 8.75 -13.76
C LYS A 21 23.98 9.81 -13.64
N LYS A 22 24.30 10.25 -12.40
CA LYS A 22 25.29 11.32 -12.14
C LYS A 22 26.22 11.02 -10.98
N HIS A 23 25.95 10.02 -10.18
CA HIS A 23 26.68 9.75 -8.94
C HIS A 23 27.07 8.28 -8.84
N GLN A 24 28.12 7.99 -8.08
CA GLN A 24 28.45 6.62 -7.69
C GLN A 24 27.50 6.19 -6.58
N VAL A 25 26.63 5.21 -6.87
CA VAL A 25 25.58 4.78 -5.95
C VAL A 25 25.81 3.35 -5.48
N THR A 26 25.71 3.12 -4.17
CA THR A 26 25.62 1.79 -3.57
C THR A 26 24.24 1.62 -2.95
N LEU A 27 23.47 0.63 -3.43
CA LEU A 27 22.16 0.25 -2.89
C LEU A 27 22.33 -0.89 -1.90
N VAL A 28 21.87 -0.72 -0.65
CA VAL A 28 21.98 -1.72 0.42
C VAL A 28 20.59 -2.21 0.82
N GLU A 29 20.38 -3.52 0.77
CA GLU A 29 19.11 -4.18 1.14
C GLU A 29 19.36 -5.30 2.15
N LYS A 30 18.57 -5.32 3.22
CA LYS A 30 18.63 -6.34 4.26
C LYS A 30 18.20 -7.72 3.76
N GLN A 31 17.14 -7.76 2.97
CA GLN A 31 16.58 -9.02 2.46
C GLN A 31 17.41 -9.54 1.28
N LYS A 32 17.40 -10.88 1.09
CA LYS A 32 17.98 -11.47 -0.11
C LYS A 32 17.21 -11.08 -1.38
N ARG A 33 15.90 -10.81 -1.23
CA ARG A 33 15.01 -10.36 -2.29
C ARG A 33 14.97 -8.83 -2.35
N ILE A 34 15.16 -8.28 -3.54
CA ILE A 34 14.99 -6.86 -3.85
C ILE A 34 13.53 -6.60 -4.26
N GLY A 35 13.00 -5.40 -3.99
CA GLY A 35 11.67 -4.97 -4.40
C GLY A 35 10.74 -4.54 -3.25
N GLY A 36 11.05 -4.88 -2.00
CA GLY A 36 10.19 -4.54 -0.86
C GLY A 36 8.78 -5.13 -1.02
N HIS A 37 7.74 -4.29 -1.05
CA HIS A 37 6.36 -4.71 -1.31
C HIS A 37 6.08 -5.12 -2.76
N THR A 38 6.98 -4.85 -3.69
CA THR A 38 6.91 -5.40 -5.05
C THR A 38 7.41 -6.82 -5.04
N ASN A 39 6.49 -7.77 -5.11
CA ASN A 39 6.81 -9.20 -5.00
C ASN A 39 5.88 -10.03 -5.89
N THR A 40 6.41 -10.47 -7.01
CA THR A 40 5.71 -11.35 -7.96
C THR A 40 6.16 -12.78 -7.78
N ILE A 41 5.24 -13.67 -7.47
CA ILE A 41 5.45 -15.11 -7.39
C ILE A 41 5.08 -15.71 -8.74
N TYR A 42 5.98 -16.51 -9.28
CA TYR A 42 5.75 -17.17 -10.57
C TYR A 42 5.21 -18.57 -10.34
N VAL A 43 4.00 -18.81 -10.84
CA VAL A 43 3.35 -20.13 -10.86
C VAL A 43 3.43 -20.73 -12.26
N GLU A 44 3.44 -22.05 -12.35
CA GLU A 44 3.44 -22.77 -13.62
C GLU A 44 2.08 -23.42 -13.86
N GLU A 45 1.46 -23.12 -14.99
CA GLU A 45 0.22 -23.73 -15.42
C GLU A 45 0.22 -23.91 -16.95
N ASN A 46 -0.08 -25.13 -17.41
CA ASN A 46 -0.08 -25.47 -18.85
C ASN A 46 1.22 -25.06 -19.58
N ASN A 47 2.38 -25.33 -18.97
CA ASN A 47 3.71 -24.95 -19.46
C ASN A 47 3.91 -23.43 -19.67
N LYS A 48 3.09 -22.60 -19.02
CA LYS A 48 3.24 -21.15 -19.00
C LYS A 48 3.60 -20.68 -17.60
N LYS A 49 4.58 -19.76 -17.53
CA LYS A 49 4.97 -19.09 -16.31
C LYS A 49 4.11 -17.84 -16.13
N ILE A 50 3.37 -17.76 -15.05
CA ILE A 50 2.40 -16.71 -14.75
C ILE A 50 2.86 -15.97 -13.51
N GLY A 51 3.00 -14.64 -13.59
CA GLY A 51 3.37 -13.80 -12.45
C GLY A 51 2.13 -13.39 -11.67
N VAL A 52 2.11 -13.71 -10.38
CA VAL A 52 1.05 -13.31 -9.44
C VAL A 52 1.66 -12.40 -8.37
N ASP A 53 1.18 -11.16 -8.28
CA ASP A 53 1.67 -10.20 -7.32
C ASP A 53 1.07 -10.45 -5.94
N THR A 54 1.90 -10.34 -4.88
CA THR A 54 1.48 -10.57 -3.50
C THR A 54 1.51 -9.33 -2.63
N GLY A 55 2.06 -8.22 -3.13
CA GLY A 55 2.14 -6.95 -2.41
C GLY A 55 1.57 -5.80 -3.24
N PHE A 56 2.41 -5.05 -3.96
CA PHE A 56 1.92 -4.02 -4.88
C PHE A 56 1.31 -4.65 -6.14
N ILE A 57 0.08 -4.25 -6.50
CA ILE A 57 -0.70 -4.87 -7.59
C ILE A 57 -1.17 -3.82 -8.62
N VAL A 58 -1.69 -2.67 -8.18
CA VAL A 58 -2.45 -1.75 -9.03
C VAL A 58 -2.00 -0.30 -8.88
N LEU A 59 -2.22 0.47 -9.96
CA LEU A 59 -2.03 1.92 -10.05
C LEU A 59 -3.19 2.52 -10.84
N ASN A 60 -3.35 3.85 -10.83
CA ASN A 60 -4.40 4.49 -11.62
C ASN A 60 -3.92 5.79 -12.29
N ASP A 61 -4.72 6.30 -13.22
CA ASP A 61 -4.37 7.47 -14.03
C ASP A 61 -4.23 8.77 -13.25
N ARG A 62 -5.04 8.94 -12.20
CA ARG A 62 -5.13 10.18 -11.45
C ARG A 62 -4.04 10.32 -10.40
N ASN A 63 -3.79 9.24 -9.66
CA ASN A 63 -3.01 9.30 -8.42
C ASN A 63 -1.56 8.81 -8.57
N TYR A 64 -1.17 8.29 -9.75
CA TYR A 64 0.16 7.69 -9.98
C TYR A 64 0.95 8.35 -11.14
N PRO A 65 1.03 9.69 -11.23
CA PRO A 65 1.66 10.34 -12.38
C PRO A 65 3.17 10.08 -12.47
N ASN A 66 3.90 10.10 -11.35
CA ASN A 66 5.34 9.88 -11.34
C ASN A 66 5.70 8.40 -11.54
N PHE A 67 4.97 7.50 -10.91
CA PHE A 67 5.18 6.07 -11.12
C PHE A 67 4.87 5.66 -12.55
N LYS A 68 3.79 6.17 -13.16
CA LYS A 68 3.50 5.95 -14.58
C LYS A 68 4.61 6.49 -15.48
N LYS A 69 5.15 7.67 -15.17
CA LYS A 69 6.29 8.22 -15.89
C LYS A 69 7.53 7.34 -15.78
N LEU A 70 7.82 6.83 -14.57
CA LEU A 70 8.90 5.89 -14.33
C LEU A 70 8.72 4.61 -15.16
N LEU A 71 7.52 4.00 -15.13
CA LEU A 71 7.21 2.80 -15.93
C LEU A 71 7.39 3.05 -17.44
N ALA A 72 6.92 4.20 -17.93
CA ALA A 72 7.08 4.58 -19.33
C ALA A 72 8.56 4.74 -19.74
N ASN A 73 9.37 5.40 -18.89
CA ASN A 73 10.80 5.57 -19.12
C ASN A 73 11.55 4.23 -19.15
N LEU A 74 11.07 3.25 -18.37
CA LEU A 74 11.64 1.89 -18.32
C LEU A 74 11.10 0.95 -19.42
N GLY A 75 10.13 1.42 -20.25
CA GLY A 75 9.47 0.60 -21.25
C GLY A 75 8.65 -0.54 -20.65
N VAL A 76 8.04 -0.33 -19.47
CA VAL A 76 7.21 -1.32 -18.78
C VAL A 76 5.75 -1.13 -19.18
N GLU A 77 5.15 -2.19 -19.68
CA GLU A 77 3.75 -2.19 -20.11
C GLU A 77 2.78 -2.29 -18.93
N ILE A 78 1.67 -1.54 -19.01
CA ILE A 78 0.54 -1.63 -18.10
C ILE A 78 -0.71 -1.97 -18.88
N ARG A 79 -1.67 -2.65 -18.24
CA ARG A 79 -2.98 -2.97 -18.79
C ARG A 79 -4.09 -2.47 -17.89
N ASN A 80 -5.24 -2.18 -18.49
CA ASN A 80 -6.44 -1.81 -17.73
C ASN A 80 -6.90 -2.96 -16.82
N THR A 81 -7.35 -2.59 -15.64
CA THR A 81 -8.00 -3.48 -14.67
C THR A 81 -9.15 -2.75 -13.98
N ASP A 82 -9.87 -3.43 -13.13
CA ASP A 82 -10.86 -2.80 -12.26
C ASP A 82 -10.43 -2.86 -10.78
N MET A 83 -11.08 -2.09 -9.93
CA MET A 83 -10.86 -2.03 -8.49
C MET A 83 -12.19 -2.18 -7.76
N SER A 84 -12.93 -3.20 -8.14
CA SER A 84 -14.18 -3.53 -7.46
C SER A 84 -13.92 -4.06 -6.05
N PHE A 85 -14.85 -3.74 -5.15
CA PHE A 85 -14.85 -4.18 -3.77
C PHE A 85 -16.11 -4.98 -3.48
N SER A 86 -16.01 -6.02 -2.65
CA SER A 86 -17.15 -6.73 -2.10
C SER A 86 -17.08 -6.85 -0.58
N TYR A 87 -18.24 -6.88 0.03
CA TYR A 87 -18.44 -7.16 1.45
C TYR A 87 -19.36 -8.37 1.60
N TYR A 88 -18.96 -9.30 2.45
CA TYR A 88 -19.78 -10.45 2.84
C TYR A 88 -19.72 -10.65 4.35
N ASP A 89 -20.88 -10.80 4.99
CA ASP A 89 -21.01 -11.07 6.42
C ASP A 89 -21.54 -12.50 6.62
N GLU A 90 -20.71 -13.38 7.15
CA GLU A 90 -21.08 -14.78 7.43
C GLU A 90 -22.14 -14.92 8.52
N ASN A 91 -22.28 -13.93 9.43
CA ASN A 91 -23.27 -14.00 10.53
C ASN A 91 -24.71 -13.91 10.04
N ASN A 92 -24.96 -13.07 9.05
CA ASN A 92 -26.32 -12.79 8.58
C ASN A 92 -26.50 -13.03 7.07
N GLY A 93 -25.39 -13.38 6.39
CA GLY A 93 -25.34 -13.62 4.95
C GLY A 93 -25.56 -12.36 4.10
N PHE A 94 -25.42 -11.15 4.67
CA PHE A 94 -25.50 -9.90 3.91
C PHE A 94 -24.28 -9.76 3.02
N ASN A 95 -24.51 -9.46 1.73
CA ASN A 95 -23.41 -9.17 0.81
C ASN A 95 -23.80 -8.12 -0.24
N TYR A 96 -22.77 -7.49 -0.77
CA TYR A 96 -22.82 -6.68 -1.97
C TYR A 96 -21.45 -6.65 -2.64
N ALA A 97 -21.42 -6.34 -3.94
CA ALA A 97 -20.19 -6.10 -4.67
C ALA A 97 -20.36 -4.95 -5.65
N GLY A 98 -19.35 -4.09 -5.74
CA GLY A 98 -19.28 -2.98 -6.69
C GLY A 98 -18.89 -3.40 -8.12
N THR A 99 -19.35 -4.59 -8.56
CA THR A 99 -19.09 -5.17 -9.87
C THR A 99 -20.22 -4.91 -10.87
N GLY A 100 -21.05 -3.90 -10.59
CA GLY A 100 -22.24 -3.56 -11.36
C GLY A 100 -23.54 -4.11 -10.75
N ILE A 101 -24.64 -4.04 -11.49
CA ILE A 101 -25.97 -4.43 -10.99
C ILE A 101 -25.99 -5.89 -10.49
N SER A 102 -25.34 -6.80 -11.21
CA SER A 102 -25.23 -8.21 -10.81
C SER A 102 -24.51 -8.42 -9.49
N GLY A 103 -23.55 -7.56 -9.16
CA GLY A 103 -22.82 -7.57 -7.89
C GLY A 103 -23.65 -6.99 -6.74
N TYR A 104 -24.30 -5.85 -6.94
CA TYR A 104 -25.20 -5.25 -5.94
C TYR A 104 -26.32 -6.20 -5.55
N PHE A 105 -26.86 -6.96 -6.51
CA PHE A 105 -27.94 -7.93 -6.33
C PHE A 105 -27.46 -9.37 -6.51
N SER A 106 -26.22 -9.67 -6.10
CA SER A 106 -25.64 -11.02 -6.18
C SER A 106 -26.50 -12.09 -5.50
N GLN A 107 -27.24 -11.71 -4.46
CA GLN A 107 -28.31 -12.51 -3.87
C GLN A 107 -29.67 -12.05 -4.41
N LYS A 108 -30.37 -12.92 -5.13
CA LYS A 108 -31.70 -12.60 -5.72
C LYS A 108 -32.72 -12.08 -4.70
N ARG A 109 -32.64 -12.53 -3.42
CA ARG A 109 -33.50 -12.03 -2.33
C ARG A 109 -33.33 -10.53 -2.08
N ASN A 110 -32.17 -9.96 -2.39
CA ASN A 110 -31.89 -8.53 -2.20
C ASN A 110 -32.71 -7.65 -3.16
N LEU A 111 -33.19 -8.18 -4.29
CA LEU A 111 -34.11 -7.50 -5.21
C LEU A 111 -35.45 -7.11 -4.54
N PHE A 112 -35.85 -7.85 -3.50
CA PHE A 112 -37.08 -7.61 -2.76
C PHE A 112 -36.84 -7.11 -1.34
N SER A 113 -35.63 -6.73 -0.98
CA SER A 113 -35.25 -6.31 0.36
C SER A 113 -35.24 -4.79 0.50
N PRO A 114 -36.23 -4.15 1.16
CA PRO A 114 -36.20 -2.70 1.43
C PRO A 114 -34.94 -2.29 2.22
N LYS A 115 -34.45 -3.16 3.11
CA LYS A 115 -33.23 -2.92 3.89
C LYS A 115 -32.01 -2.80 2.98
N HIS A 116 -31.91 -3.61 1.92
CA HIS A 116 -30.81 -3.54 0.96
C HIS A 116 -30.84 -2.25 0.15
N TYR A 117 -32.02 -1.84 -0.36
CA TYR A 117 -32.15 -0.56 -1.06
C TYR A 117 -31.83 0.63 -0.15
N ASN A 118 -32.29 0.60 1.10
CA ASN A 118 -31.97 1.64 2.07
C ASN A 118 -30.46 1.74 2.33
N PHE A 119 -29.75 0.61 2.42
CA PHE A 119 -28.30 0.58 2.53
C PHE A 119 -27.65 1.28 1.32
N LEU A 120 -27.99 0.90 0.08
CA LEU A 120 -27.40 1.50 -1.13
C LEU A 120 -27.68 3.02 -1.22
N LEU A 121 -28.90 3.45 -0.88
CA LEU A 121 -29.28 4.86 -0.84
C LEU A 121 -28.46 5.63 0.21
N ASN A 122 -28.24 5.02 1.38
CA ASN A 122 -27.42 5.61 2.43
C ASN A 122 -25.94 5.69 2.04
N VAL A 123 -25.37 4.67 1.40
CA VAL A 123 -24.01 4.76 0.82
C VAL A 123 -23.90 6.00 -0.06
N LYS A 124 -24.82 6.16 -1.03
CA LYS A 124 -24.84 7.32 -1.93
C LYS A 124 -25.02 8.65 -1.18
N LYS A 125 -25.95 8.71 -0.22
CA LYS A 125 -26.24 9.91 0.58
C LYS A 125 -25.02 10.35 1.37
N TYR A 126 -24.43 9.44 2.15
CA TYR A 126 -23.33 9.77 3.04
C TYR A 126 -21.99 9.95 2.33
N SER A 127 -21.77 9.28 1.19
CA SER A 127 -20.65 9.62 0.30
C SER A 127 -20.76 11.05 -0.23
N LYS A 128 -21.99 11.51 -0.59
CA LYS A 128 -22.21 12.90 -1.00
C LYS A 128 -21.98 13.90 0.13
N VAL A 129 -22.37 13.56 1.37
CA VAL A 129 -22.05 14.40 2.56
C VAL A 129 -20.54 14.55 2.67
N ALA A 130 -19.78 13.47 2.65
CA ALA A 130 -18.32 13.52 2.74
C ALA A 130 -17.68 14.37 1.62
N VAL A 131 -18.16 14.22 0.37
CA VAL A 131 -17.67 15.05 -0.76
C VAL A 131 -17.98 16.53 -0.54
N ASN A 132 -19.18 16.87 -0.08
CA ASN A 132 -19.55 18.27 0.22
C ASN A 132 -18.67 18.85 1.32
N ASP A 133 -18.44 18.12 2.42
CA ASP A 133 -17.58 18.57 3.52
C ASP A 133 -16.15 18.83 3.06
N ILE A 134 -15.62 17.98 2.13
CA ILE A 134 -14.31 18.21 1.49
C ILE A 134 -14.32 19.52 0.69
N VAL A 135 -15.32 19.70 -0.20
CA VAL A 135 -15.39 20.84 -1.12
C VAL A 135 -15.59 22.15 -0.37
N ASN A 136 -16.43 22.16 0.66
CA ASN A 136 -16.71 23.33 1.48
C ASN A 136 -15.63 23.63 2.52
N GLY A 137 -14.65 22.75 2.73
CA GLY A 137 -13.62 22.92 3.74
C GLY A 137 -14.14 22.74 5.18
N GLU A 138 -15.20 21.94 5.35
CA GLU A 138 -15.86 21.70 6.65
C GLU A 138 -15.20 20.60 7.50
N LEU A 139 -14.14 19.95 6.96
CA LEU A 139 -13.37 18.96 7.70
C LEU A 139 -12.49 19.63 8.74
N ILE A 140 -12.74 19.32 10.01
CA ILE A 140 -11.93 19.75 11.15
C ILE A 140 -10.84 18.74 11.48
N ASP A 141 -10.03 19.00 12.49
CA ASP A 141 -8.99 18.07 12.97
C ASP A 141 -9.62 17.11 13.98
N GLU A 142 -10.15 16.00 13.47
CA GLU A 142 -10.84 14.95 14.22
C GLU A 142 -10.55 13.58 13.64
N SER A 143 -10.82 12.52 14.38
CA SER A 143 -10.77 11.13 13.89
C SER A 143 -11.98 10.82 12.99
N LEU A 144 -11.85 9.77 12.18
CA LEU A 144 -12.97 9.26 11.38
C LEU A 144 -14.17 8.90 12.29
N GLY A 145 -13.93 8.27 13.43
CA GLY A 145 -14.98 7.91 14.38
C GLY A 145 -15.76 9.11 14.89
N GLU A 146 -15.09 10.18 15.30
CA GLU A 146 -15.71 11.43 15.72
C GLU A 146 -16.51 12.07 14.59
N TYR A 147 -15.97 12.11 13.38
CA TYR A 147 -16.66 12.61 12.19
C TYR A 147 -17.95 11.83 11.89
N LEU A 148 -17.89 10.49 11.93
CA LEU A 148 -19.06 9.63 11.64
C LEU A 148 -20.17 9.83 12.67
N VAL A 149 -19.81 9.99 13.96
CA VAL A 149 -20.76 10.30 15.04
C VAL A 149 -21.37 11.69 14.85
N ARG A 150 -20.55 12.72 14.65
CA ARG A 150 -20.98 14.12 14.47
C ARG A 150 -21.96 14.28 13.29
N ASN A 151 -21.74 13.54 12.22
CA ASN A 151 -22.58 13.58 11.01
C ASN A 151 -23.71 12.54 11.03
N ASN A 152 -23.95 11.85 12.15
CA ASN A 152 -25.03 10.87 12.33
C ASN A 152 -25.04 9.78 11.26
N TYR A 153 -23.87 9.21 10.93
CA TYR A 153 -23.79 8.08 10.02
C TYR A 153 -24.49 6.86 10.61
N PRO A 154 -25.38 6.18 9.85
CA PRO A 154 -26.00 4.94 10.32
C PRO A 154 -24.95 3.86 10.60
N GLN A 155 -25.14 3.07 11.66
CA GLN A 155 -24.23 2.00 12.03
C GLN A 155 -23.97 1.02 10.88
N SER A 156 -24.99 0.74 10.05
CA SER A 156 -24.83 -0.12 8.85
C SER A 156 -23.85 0.46 7.82
N ILE A 157 -23.73 1.77 7.69
CA ILE A 157 -22.77 2.40 6.80
C ILE A 157 -21.37 2.34 7.39
N ILE A 158 -21.27 2.54 8.70
CA ILE A 158 -20.00 2.41 9.42
C ILE A 158 -19.46 0.98 9.28
N ASP A 159 -20.26 -0.03 9.62
CA ASP A 159 -19.83 -1.42 9.74
C ASP A 159 -19.75 -2.18 8.42
N GLN A 160 -20.53 -1.78 7.41
CA GLN A 160 -20.62 -2.52 6.15
C GLN A 160 -19.96 -1.79 4.96
N PHE A 161 -19.55 -0.53 5.14
CA PHE A 161 -18.91 0.24 4.07
C PHE A 161 -17.64 0.97 4.53
N MET A 162 -17.74 1.93 5.48
CA MET A 162 -16.60 2.81 5.81
C MET A 162 -15.42 2.03 6.43
N ILE A 163 -15.69 1.23 7.47
CA ILE A 163 -14.66 0.43 8.14
C ILE A 163 -14.10 -0.66 7.22
N PRO A 164 -14.90 -1.52 6.57
CA PRO A 164 -14.38 -2.56 5.69
C PRO A 164 -13.54 -2.00 4.52
N MET A 165 -13.99 -0.89 3.94
CA MET A 165 -13.26 -0.23 2.86
C MET A 165 -11.93 0.36 3.34
N GLY A 166 -11.94 1.06 4.49
CA GLY A 166 -10.72 1.60 5.11
C GLY A 166 -9.73 0.50 5.50
N ALA A 167 -10.24 -0.56 6.10
CA ALA A 167 -9.46 -1.73 6.48
C ALA A 167 -8.83 -2.43 5.25
N ALA A 168 -9.57 -2.55 4.15
CA ALA A 168 -9.04 -3.09 2.90
C ALA A 168 -7.92 -2.23 2.30
N VAL A 169 -8.01 -0.90 2.46
CA VAL A 169 -7.03 0.06 1.91
C VAL A 169 -5.74 0.10 2.74
N TRP A 170 -5.83 0.14 4.08
CA TRP A 170 -4.67 0.35 4.97
C TRP A 170 -4.32 -0.87 5.82
N SER A 171 -5.04 -1.98 5.68
CA SER A 171 -4.83 -3.22 6.46
C SER A 171 -4.84 -2.98 7.98
N GLY A 172 -5.64 -2.01 8.42
CA GLY A 172 -5.78 -1.62 9.82
C GLY A 172 -6.99 -2.27 10.47
N SER A 173 -6.93 -2.48 11.80
CA SER A 173 -8.06 -2.91 12.61
C SER A 173 -9.21 -1.89 12.58
N ARG A 174 -10.40 -2.30 13.02
CA ARG A 174 -11.53 -1.37 13.23
C ARG A 174 -11.11 -0.17 14.06
N LYS A 175 -10.37 -0.40 15.14
CA LYS A 175 -9.86 0.64 16.03
C LYS A 175 -8.91 1.59 15.32
N ASP A 176 -7.99 1.07 14.51
CA ASP A 176 -7.06 1.89 13.74
C ASP A 176 -7.81 2.77 12.73
N ILE A 177 -8.82 2.22 12.04
CA ILE A 177 -9.63 2.96 11.07
C ILE A 177 -10.51 4.02 11.75
N MET A 178 -11.14 3.71 12.88
CA MET A 178 -11.93 4.70 13.62
C MET A 178 -11.09 5.86 14.17
N ASN A 179 -9.84 5.60 14.54
CA ASN A 179 -8.88 6.61 15.00
C ASN A 179 -8.12 7.32 13.86
N PHE A 180 -8.37 6.93 12.61
CA PHE A 180 -7.68 7.50 11.45
C PHE A 180 -8.05 8.98 11.28
N PRO A 181 -7.09 9.91 10.99
CA PRO A 181 -7.37 11.31 10.75
C PRO A 181 -8.31 11.52 9.57
N VAL A 182 -9.50 12.08 9.81
CA VAL A 182 -10.60 12.15 8.84
C VAL A 182 -10.23 12.87 7.55
N LYS A 183 -9.46 13.95 7.64
CA LYS A 183 -9.01 14.72 6.46
C LYS A 183 -8.26 13.82 5.48
N MET A 184 -7.29 13.05 5.99
CA MET A 184 -6.50 12.15 5.15
C MET A 184 -7.36 11.02 4.57
N PHE A 185 -8.23 10.43 5.38
CA PHE A 185 -9.12 9.34 4.98
C PHE A 185 -10.07 9.76 3.85
N LEU A 186 -10.83 10.84 4.05
CA LEU A 186 -11.83 11.28 3.08
C LEU A 186 -11.20 11.86 1.80
N HIS A 187 -10.10 12.61 1.90
CA HIS A 187 -9.37 13.05 0.70
C HIS A 187 -8.84 11.87 -0.12
N PHE A 188 -8.32 10.84 0.53
CA PHE A 188 -7.90 9.63 -0.17
C PHE A 188 -9.07 8.95 -0.88
N PHE A 189 -10.19 8.74 -0.18
CA PHE A 189 -11.38 8.10 -0.75
C PHE A 189 -11.93 8.89 -1.94
N ASN A 190 -11.98 10.22 -1.83
CA ASN A 190 -12.43 11.09 -2.92
C ASN A 190 -11.50 11.02 -4.13
N ASN A 191 -10.17 11.11 -3.91
CA ASN A 191 -9.18 11.08 -4.98
C ASN A 191 -9.17 9.74 -5.73
N HIS A 192 -9.50 8.64 -5.06
CA HIS A 192 -9.56 7.30 -5.64
C HIS A 192 -10.93 6.92 -6.20
N GLY A 193 -11.91 7.86 -6.16
CA GLY A 193 -13.25 7.64 -6.70
C GLY A 193 -14.12 6.70 -5.87
N ILE A 194 -13.75 6.44 -4.62
CA ILE A 194 -14.52 5.54 -3.71
C ILE A 194 -15.82 6.23 -3.27
N LEU A 195 -15.81 7.56 -3.08
CA LEU A 195 -16.99 8.34 -2.70
C LEU A 195 -17.88 8.71 -3.89
N ASP A 196 -17.34 8.71 -5.11
CA ASP A 196 -18.10 9.01 -6.34
C ASP A 196 -17.65 8.10 -7.49
N LEU A 197 -18.38 7.01 -7.68
CA LEU A 197 -18.10 6.01 -8.71
C LEU A 197 -18.17 6.57 -10.15
N ASN A 198 -18.93 7.66 -10.38
CA ASN A 198 -19.00 8.29 -11.70
C ASN A 198 -17.71 9.04 -12.04
N ASN A 199 -16.89 9.33 -11.04
CA ASN A 199 -15.61 10.03 -11.17
C ASN A 199 -14.43 9.12 -10.77
N ALA A 200 -14.58 7.79 -10.87
CA ALA A 200 -13.52 6.85 -10.59
C ALA A 200 -12.41 6.90 -11.66
N PRO A 201 -11.12 6.89 -11.27
CA PRO A 201 -10.03 6.83 -12.23
C PRO A 201 -9.97 5.45 -12.91
N GLN A 202 -9.37 5.39 -14.12
CA GLN A 202 -9.03 4.10 -14.72
C GLN A 202 -7.87 3.46 -13.96
N TRP A 203 -8.06 2.22 -13.56
CA TRP A 203 -7.05 1.40 -12.89
C TRP A 203 -6.25 0.56 -13.87
N HIS A 204 -5.01 0.29 -13.51
CA HIS A 204 -4.07 -0.50 -14.29
C HIS A 204 -3.29 -1.46 -13.39
N THR A 205 -2.73 -2.50 -14.02
CA THR A 205 -1.74 -3.40 -13.42
C THR A 205 -0.57 -3.59 -14.37
N VAL A 206 0.59 -3.96 -13.84
CA VAL A 206 1.80 -4.19 -14.64
C VAL A 206 1.69 -5.54 -15.36
N VAL A 207 1.94 -5.53 -16.67
CA VAL A 207 1.93 -6.76 -17.49
C VAL A 207 3.06 -7.69 -17.06
N GLY A 208 2.73 -8.95 -16.77
CA GLY A 208 3.71 -9.96 -16.32
C GLY A 208 4.04 -9.89 -14.81
N GLY A 209 3.37 -9.01 -14.07
CA GLY A 209 3.57 -8.80 -12.65
C GLY A 209 4.47 -7.60 -12.34
N SER A 210 4.29 -7.05 -11.16
CA SER A 210 4.93 -5.80 -10.73
C SER A 210 6.47 -5.90 -10.67
N PHE A 211 7.03 -7.08 -10.41
CA PHE A 211 8.48 -7.28 -10.39
C PHE A 211 9.16 -6.95 -11.73
N THR A 212 8.40 -6.88 -12.83
CA THR A 212 8.90 -6.48 -14.16
C THR A 212 9.59 -5.11 -14.11
N TYR A 213 9.03 -4.12 -13.44
CA TYR A 213 9.67 -2.80 -13.34
C TYR A 213 10.93 -2.83 -12.46
N VAL A 214 10.92 -3.64 -11.38
CA VAL A 214 12.11 -3.82 -10.54
C VAL A 214 13.27 -4.39 -11.36
N LYS A 215 13.00 -5.42 -12.15
CA LYS A 215 14.00 -6.01 -13.04
C LYS A 215 14.55 -4.98 -14.02
N LYS A 216 13.69 -4.16 -14.65
CA LYS A 216 14.12 -3.09 -15.56
C LYS A 216 14.98 -2.04 -14.88
N ILE A 217 14.67 -1.66 -13.65
CA ILE A 217 15.52 -0.75 -12.85
C ILE A 217 16.89 -1.39 -12.62
N LEU A 218 16.93 -2.66 -12.21
CA LEU A 218 18.18 -3.37 -11.93
C LEU A 218 19.05 -3.56 -13.19
N ASP A 219 18.43 -3.84 -14.34
CA ASP A 219 19.12 -3.97 -15.62
C ASP A 219 19.74 -2.64 -16.10
N ASP A 220 19.16 -1.48 -15.73
CA ASP A 220 19.62 -0.12 -16.11
C ASP A 220 20.41 0.59 -14.98
N PHE A 221 20.58 -0.06 -13.84
CA PHE A 221 21.28 0.51 -12.68
C PHE A 221 22.80 0.35 -12.80
N ASP A 222 23.50 1.47 -12.97
CA ASP A 222 24.97 1.53 -12.98
C ASP A 222 25.49 1.87 -11.57
N GLY A 223 25.50 0.89 -10.68
CA GLY A 223 25.94 1.04 -9.30
C GLY A 223 26.16 -0.30 -8.60
N GLU A 224 26.61 -0.25 -7.37
CA GLU A 224 26.82 -1.43 -6.54
C GLU A 224 25.53 -1.82 -5.81
N ILE A 225 25.21 -3.11 -5.74
CA ILE A 225 24.08 -3.65 -4.98
C ILE A 225 24.58 -4.63 -3.94
N ILE A 226 24.28 -4.35 -2.68
CA ILE A 226 24.51 -5.23 -1.53
C ILE A 226 23.16 -5.68 -1.01
N HIS A 227 22.83 -6.96 -1.08
CA HIS A 227 21.59 -7.52 -0.58
C HIS A 227 21.83 -8.71 0.33
N GLY A 228 20.89 -9.00 1.25
CA GLY A 228 21.05 -10.01 2.28
C GLY A 228 22.03 -9.58 3.39
N ASN A 229 22.37 -8.28 3.46
CA ASN A 229 23.25 -7.71 4.47
C ASN A 229 22.82 -6.29 4.79
N GLY A 230 21.95 -6.15 5.80
CA GLY A 230 21.30 -4.89 6.15
C GLY A 230 22.22 -3.89 6.83
N VAL A 231 21.81 -2.63 6.84
CA VAL A 231 22.45 -1.58 7.64
C VAL A 231 21.97 -1.69 9.08
N LYS A 232 22.90 -1.84 10.04
CA LYS A 232 22.59 -1.83 11.49
C LYS A 232 22.96 -0.51 12.19
N GLY A 233 23.76 0.34 11.55
CA GLY A 233 24.18 1.61 12.11
C GLY A 233 24.51 2.66 11.07
N ILE A 234 24.06 3.90 11.34
CA ILE A 234 24.33 5.10 10.55
C ILE A 234 24.91 6.14 11.51
N ILE A 235 26.11 6.67 11.23
CA ILE A 235 26.78 7.69 12.03
C ILE A 235 27.34 8.74 11.10
N ARG A 236 27.25 10.01 11.47
CA ARG A 236 27.88 11.13 10.75
C ARG A 236 29.21 11.48 11.39
N LYS A 237 30.25 11.59 10.58
CA LYS A 237 31.60 11.96 11.04
C LYS A 237 32.35 12.70 9.92
N ASN A 238 32.95 13.85 10.24
CA ASN A 238 33.79 14.61 9.31
C ASN A 238 33.10 14.89 7.95
N GLU A 239 31.83 15.37 8.00
CA GLU A 239 31.00 15.67 6.83
C GLU A 239 30.66 14.45 5.94
N LYS A 240 31.00 13.25 6.38
CA LYS A 240 30.64 11.98 5.75
C LYS A 240 29.57 11.25 6.55
N VAL A 241 28.95 10.29 5.90
CA VAL A 241 28.02 9.35 6.53
C VAL A 241 28.63 7.96 6.47
N ILE A 242 28.74 7.33 7.62
CA ILE A 242 29.28 5.98 7.77
C ILE A 242 28.13 5.01 7.98
N LEU A 243 28.05 4.01 7.12
CA LEU A 243 27.16 2.86 7.28
C LEU A 243 27.94 1.70 7.87
N THR A 244 27.36 1.04 8.87
CA THR A 244 27.82 -0.25 9.39
C THR A 244 26.79 -1.32 9.04
N LEU A 245 27.20 -2.34 8.31
CA LEU A 245 26.33 -3.45 7.91
C LEU A 245 26.25 -4.53 9.01
N GLU A 246 25.31 -5.47 8.87
CA GLU A 246 25.08 -6.52 9.86
C GLU A 246 26.31 -7.43 10.05
N ASP A 247 27.11 -7.66 9.01
CA ASP A 247 28.39 -8.39 9.05
C ASP A 247 29.60 -7.58 9.57
N ASN A 248 29.38 -6.35 10.04
CA ASN A 248 30.37 -5.37 10.48
C ASN A 248 31.17 -4.70 9.37
N THR A 249 30.86 -4.89 8.10
CA THR A 249 31.41 -4.09 7.01
C THR A 249 31.10 -2.62 7.23
N VAL A 250 32.11 -1.77 7.08
CA VAL A 250 31.99 -0.31 7.25
C VAL A 250 32.18 0.37 5.90
N MET A 251 31.25 1.25 5.54
CA MET A 251 31.27 1.99 4.27
C MET A 251 31.09 3.48 4.52
N GLU A 252 31.79 4.30 3.76
CA GLU A 252 31.76 5.76 3.88
C GLU A 252 31.16 6.39 2.61
N PHE A 253 30.25 7.36 2.81
CA PHE A 253 29.52 8.05 1.75
C PHE A 253 29.54 9.57 1.96
N ASP A 254 29.41 10.33 0.84
CA ASP A 254 29.18 11.77 0.89
C ASP A 254 27.78 12.09 1.38
N LYS A 255 26.82 11.28 0.95
CA LYS A 255 25.39 11.40 1.27
C LYS A 255 24.78 10.00 1.45
N VAL A 256 23.75 9.92 2.29
CA VAL A 256 22.95 8.69 2.43
C VAL A 256 21.48 9.01 2.28
N VAL A 257 20.78 8.17 1.52
CA VAL A 257 19.32 8.18 1.37
C VAL A 257 18.73 7.00 2.16
N CYS A 258 18.02 7.28 3.23
CA CYS A 258 17.28 6.31 4.01
C CYS A 258 15.90 6.07 3.35
N ALA A 259 15.77 4.94 2.67
CA ALA A 259 14.56 4.53 1.94
C ALA A 259 13.87 3.31 2.58
N SER A 260 14.20 3.01 3.83
CA SER A 260 13.54 2.00 4.68
C SER A 260 12.33 2.61 5.41
N HIS A 261 11.59 1.78 6.16
CA HIS A 261 10.52 2.27 7.01
C HIS A 261 11.03 3.28 8.04
N ALA A 262 10.18 4.21 8.46
CA ALA A 262 10.57 5.28 9.40
C ALA A 262 11.07 4.71 10.74
N ASP A 263 10.40 3.69 11.31
CA ASP A 263 10.81 3.03 12.53
C ASP A 263 12.15 2.30 12.41
N GLN A 264 12.44 1.70 11.25
CA GLN A 264 13.72 1.05 10.96
C GLN A 264 14.82 2.11 10.82
N THR A 265 14.56 3.18 10.08
CA THR A 265 15.48 4.30 9.93
C THR A 265 15.81 4.92 11.30
N TYR A 266 14.80 5.12 12.15
CA TYR A 266 14.98 5.61 13.52
C TYR A 266 15.97 4.76 14.32
N LYS A 267 15.83 3.43 14.28
CA LYS A 267 16.68 2.48 14.99
C LYS A 267 18.14 2.45 14.46
N MET A 268 18.32 2.70 13.15
CA MET A 268 19.64 2.66 12.53
C MET A 268 20.50 3.91 12.84
N ILE A 269 19.93 5.11 12.95
CA ILE A 269 20.67 6.34 13.17
C ILE A 269 21.14 6.40 14.63
N LYS A 270 22.46 6.36 14.87
CA LYS A 270 23.04 6.31 16.22
C LYS A 270 23.30 7.69 16.82
N ASP A 271 23.46 8.69 15.99
CA ASP A 271 23.68 10.10 16.34
C ASP A 271 22.46 10.97 15.93
N ILE A 272 21.26 10.41 16.11
CA ILE A 272 20.00 11.05 15.73
C ILE A 272 19.81 12.40 16.42
N SER A 273 19.45 13.44 15.67
CA SER A 273 19.10 14.75 16.22
C SER A 273 17.63 14.78 16.72
N ASP A 274 17.30 15.77 17.57
CA ASP A 274 15.93 15.93 18.09
C ASP A 274 14.91 16.14 16.96
N ASP A 275 15.29 16.90 15.91
CA ASP A 275 14.43 17.09 14.75
C ASP A 275 14.15 15.77 14.02
N GLU A 276 15.20 14.98 13.73
CA GLU A 276 15.07 13.66 13.09
C GLU A 276 14.28 12.68 13.96
N LYS A 277 14.53 12.69 15.27
CA LYS A 277 13.78 11.90 16.24
C LYS A 277 12.29 12.28 16.18
N SER A 278 11.98 13.58 16.22
CA SER A 278 10.59 14.08 16.21
C SER A 278 9.78 13.67 14.96
N ILE A 279 10.46 13.34 13.85
CA ILE A 279 9.79 12.94 12.59
C ILE A 279 9.75 11.43 12.38
N LEU A 280 10.63 10.65 12.97
CA LEU A 280 10.73 9.21 12.74
C LEU A 280 10.08 8.37 13.87
N GLU A 281 10.21 8.81 15.12
CA GLU A 281 9.72 8.09 16.31
C GLU A 281 8.19 7.88 16.33
N PRO A 282 7.34 8.84 15.85
CA PRO A 282 5.89 8.67 15.90
C PRO A 282 5.32 7.62 14.94
N TRP A 283 6.15 7.01 14.09
CA TRP A 283 5.69 6.03 13.10
C TRP A 283 5.71 4.61 13.67
N GLU A 284 4.53 4.01 13.69
CA GLU A 284 4.32 2.60 14.00
C GLU A 284 3.92 1.84 12.73
N TYR A 285 4.16 0.53 12.74
CA TYR A 285 3.82 -0.36 11.63
C TYR A 285 3.05 -1.57 12.13
N SER A 286 2.02 -1.98 11.39
CA SER A 286 1.32 -3.24 11.59
C SER A 286 1.95 -4.33 10.73
N GLU A 287 2.06 -5.54 11.27
CA GLU A 287 2.48 -6.71 10.53
C GLU A 287 1.25 -7.42 9.96
N ASN A 288 1.31 -7.83 8.69
CA ASN A 288 0.19 -8.43 7.97
C ASN A 288 0.66 -9.72 7.30
N LYS A 289 0.23 -10.87 7.82
CA LYS A 289 0.43 -12.17 7.17
C LYS A 289 -0.25 -12.16 5.81
N THR A 290 0.47 -12.55 4.78
CA THR A 290 -0.01 -12.56 3.39
C THR A 290 0.21 -13.94 2.80
N VAL A 291 -0.85 -14.54 2.28
CA VAL A 291 -0.82 -15.88 1.70
C VAL A 291 -1.34 -15.86 0.26
N LEU A 292 -0.52 -16.32 -0.68
CA LEU A 292 -0.96 -16.66 -2.03
C LEU A 292 -1.44 -18.11 -2.04
N HIS A 293 -2.70 -18.34 -2.43
CA HIS A 293 -3.34 -19.65 -2.36
C HIS A 293 -4.41 -19.83 -3.44
N THR A 294 -5.02 -21.03 -3.49
CA THR A 294 -6.09 -21.39 -4.43
C THR A 294 -7.39 -21.80 -3.73
N ASP A 295 -7.51 -21.63 -2.42
CA ASP A 295 -8.72 -21.98 -1.66
C ASP A 295 -9.82 -20.94 -1.84
N ILE A 296 -10.80 -21.25 -2.68
CA ILE A 296 -11.96 -20.38 -2.99
C ILE A 296 -12.92 -20.19 -1.81
N SER A 297 -12.78 -20.93 -0.70
CA SER A 297 -13.63 -20.74 0.49
C SER A 297 -13.44 -19.38 1.16
N PHE A 298 -12.36 -18.64 0.83
CA PHE A 298 -12.10 -17.28 1.25
C PHE A 298 -12.86 -16.22 0.43
N MET A 299 -13.58 -16.64 -0.60
CA MET A 299 -14.39 -15.76 -1.44
C MET A 299 -15.87 -15.79 -1.01
N PRO A 300 -16.64 -14.73 -1.32
CA PRO A 300 -18.09 -14.79 -1.14
C PRO A 300 -18.70 -16.03 -1.81
N PRO A 301 -19.76 -16.65 -1.23
CA PRO A 301 -20.30 -17.91 -1.73
C PRO A 301 -20.88 -17.83 -3.14
N THR A 302 -21.21 -16.64 -3.63
CA THR A 302 -21.78 -16.41 -4.96
C THR A 302 -20.76 -15.74 -5.88
N LYS A 303 -20.39 -16.39 -7.01
CA LYS A 303 -19.39 -15.85 -7.95
C LYS A 303 -19.70 -14.44 -8.49
N SER A 304 -20.97 -14.06 -8.63
CA SER A 304 -21.35 -12.69 -9.03
C SER A 304 -20.98 -11.62 -7.99
N ALA A 305 -20.68 -12.01 -6.75
CA ALA A 305 -20.17 -11.14 -5.70
C ALA A 305 -18.63 -11.11 -5.64
N TRP A 306 -17.93 -11.90 -6.46
CA TRP A 306 -16.47 -11.89 -6.48
C TRP A 306 -15.96 -10.59 -7.12
N ALA A 307 -15.37 -9.77 -6.28
CA ALA A 307 -14.75 -8.51 -6.68
C ALA A 307 -13.22 -8.64 -6.70
N CYS A 308 -12.54 -7.61 -7.10
CA CYS A 308 -11.08 -7.56 -7.02
C CYS A 308 -10.59 -7.63 -5.57
N TRP A 309 -11.29 -6.94 -4.66
CA TRP A 309 -11.05 -6.92 -3.22
C TRP A 309 -12.28 -7.46 -2.52
N ASN A 310 -12.12 -8.49 -1.70
CA ASN A 310 -13.23 -9.16 -1.03
C ASN A 310 -12.99 -9.14 0.48
N TYR A 311 -13.81 -8.38 1.19
CA TYR A 311 -13.83 -8.35 2.64
C TYR A 311 -14.86 -9.35 3.14
N VAL A 312 -14.41 -10.30 3.96
CA VAL A 312 -15.30 -11.29 4.58
C VAL A 312 -15.27 -11.08 6.10
N ARG A 313 -16.44 -10.77 6.68
CA ARG A 313 -16.63 -10.77 8.13
C ARG A 313 -16.98 -12.17 8.58
N ASN A 314 -16.08 -12.79 9.34
CA ASN A 314 -16.26 -14.16 9.78
C ASN A 314 -17.29 -14.31 10.91
N LYS A 315 -17.87 -15.51 11.02
CA LYS A 315 -18.94 -15.83 11.95
C LYS A 315 -18.53 -15.76 13.42
N ASP A 316 -17.28 -16.11 13.72
CA ASP A 316 -16.77 -16.27 15.09
C ASP A 316 -15.80 -15.15 15.51
N SER A 317 -15.70 -14.07 14.72
CA SER A 317 -14.90 -12.91 15.14
C SER A 317 -15.65 -12.18 16.26
N GLU A 318 -15.31 -12.46 17.51
CA GLU A 318 -15.82 -11.74 18.69
C GLU A 318 -15.33 -10.30 18.72
N ASP A 319 -14.19 -10.02 18.14
CA ASP A 319 -13.61 -8.68 18.00
C ASP A 319 -13.57 -8.26 16.53
N ASP A 320 -14.10 -7.07 16.25
CA ASP A 320 -14.00 -6.37 14.95
C ASP A 320 -12.52 -6.07 14.53
N ASP A 321 -11.54 -6.62 15.22
CA ASP A 321 -10.12 -6.41 14.99
C ASP A 321 -9.52 -7.35 13.93
N ASP A 322 -10.16 -8.48 13.63
CA ASP A 322 -9.68 -9.43 12.64
C ASP A 322 -10.13 -9.06 11.22
N VAL A 323 -9.37 -8.20 10.58
CA VAL A 323 -9.58 -7.79 9.20
C VAL A 323 -8.90 -8.75 8.24
N SER A 324 -9.70 -9.56 7.54
CA SER A 324 -9.22 -10.39 6.44
C SER A 324 -9.72 -9.85 5.10
N VAL A 325 -8.79 -9.63 4.18
CA VAL A 325 -9.11 -9.18 2.82
C VAL A 325 -8.48 -10.15 1.82
N THR A 326 -9.31 -10.66 0.91
CA THR A 326 -8.85 -11.54 -0.17
C THR A 326 -8.90 -10.82 -1.52
N TYR A 327 -7.74 -10.72 -2.16
CA TYR A 327 -7.58 -10.18 -3.51
C TYR A 327 -7.77 -11.30 -4.53
N TYR A 328 -8.67 -11.09 -5.49
CA TYR A 328 -8.91 -12.03 -6.57
C TYR A 328 -8.00 -11.70 -7.77
N MET A 329 -6.88 -12.39 -7.85
CA MET A 329 -5.79 -12.05 -8.76
C MET A 329 -6.12 -12.32 -10.23
N ASN A 330 -6.96 -13.32 -10.52
CA ASN A 330 -7.41 -13.59 -11.89
C ASN A 330 -8.11 -12.37 -12.49
N ARG A 331 -8.93 -11.67 -11.70
CA ARG A 331 -9.60 -10.45 -12.13
C ARG A 331 -8.65 -9.25 -12.12
N LEU A 332 -7.92 -9.03 -11.02
CA LEU A 332 -7.00 -7.90 -10.85
C LEU A 332 -5.91 -7.87 -11.93
N GLN A 333 -5.23 -8.99 -12.17
CA GLN A 333 -4.16 -9.07 -13.14
C GLN A 333 -4.60 -9.62 -14.50
N GLY A 334 -5.91 -9.95 -14.66
CA GLY A 334 -6.48 -10.52 -15.89
C GLY A 334 -5.81 -11.82 -16.28
N LEU A 335 -5.59 -12.71 -15.31
CA LEU A 335 -4.95 -14.00 -15.55
C LEU A 335 -5.91 -14.95 -16.26
N THR A 336 -5.41 -15.61 -17.28
CA THR A 336 -6.15 -16.66 -18.01
C THR A 336 -5.63 -18.01 -17.57
N THR A 337 -6.22 -18.55 -16.50
CA THR A 337 -5.78 -19.76 -15.79
C THR A 337 -6.95 -20.68 -15.51
N ALA A 338 -6.71 -21.98 -15.31
CA ALA A 338 -7.74 -22.93 -14.85
C ALA A 338 -7.97 -22.81 -13.34
N LYS A 339 -6.93 -22.40 -12.58
CA LYS A 339 -7.03 -22.17 -11.13
C LYS A 339 -7.42 -20.74 -10.83
N GLU A 340 -8.10 -20.54 -9.71
CA GLU A 340 -8.36 -19.23 -9.12
C GLU A 340 -7.22 -18.91 -8.15
N TYR A 341 -6.47 -17.82 -8.41
CA TYR A 341 -5.38 -17.36 -7.55
C TYR A 341 -5.87 -16.24 -6.65
N LEU A 342 -5.66 -16.44 -5.35
CA LEU A 342 -6.10 -15.54 -4.30
C LEU A 342 -4.90 -15.11 -3.46
N VAL A 343 -4.89 -13.84 -3.07
CA VAL A 343 -3.95 -13.33 -2.08
C VAL A 343 -4.75 -12.84 -0.88
N THR A 344 -4.63 -13.53 0.25
CA THR A 344 -5.35 -13.17 1.48
C THR A 344 -4.39 -12.53 2.49
N LEU A 345 -4.76 -11.35 2.96
CA LEU A 345 -4.13 -10.70 4.10
C LEU A 345 -4.84 -11.12 5.38
N ASN A 346 -4.04 -11.48 6.39
CA ASN A 346 -4.50 -11.86 7.73
C ASN A 346 -5.63 -12.89 7.67
N PRO A 347 -5.37 -14.09 7.09
CA PRO A 347 -6.39 -15.11 7.00
C PRO A 347 -6.88 -15.49 8.41
N THR A 348 -8.20 -15.43 8.61
CA THR A 348 -8.86 -15.67 9.91
C THR A 348 -9.26 -17.13 10.10
N LYS A 349 -9.07 -17.95 9.09
CA LYS A 349 -9.21 -19.40 9.14
C LYS A 349 -8.00 -20.08 8.50
N GLU A 350 -7.81 -21.35 8.78
CA GLU A 350 -6.71 -22.12 8.22
C GLU A 350 -6.91 -22.34 6.71
N ILE A 351 -5.83 -22.16 5.95
CA ILE A 351 -5.75 -22.49 4.52
C ILE A 351 -5.10 -23.87 4.44
N PRO A 352 -5.73 -24.87 3.80
CA PRO A 352 -5.12 -26.19 3.61
C PRO A 352 -3.75 -26.09 2.93
N ASN A 353 -2.76 -26.81 3.44
CA ASN A 353 -1.37 -26.73 2.96
C ASN A 353 -1.23 -26.98 1.45
N GLU A 354 -2.04 -27.88 0.88
CA GLU A 354 -2.08 -28.19 -0.54
C GLU A 354 -2.56 -27.03 -1.42
N ASN A 355 -3.24 -26.03 -0.83
CA ASN A 355 -3.71 -24.84 -1.50
C ASN A 355 -2.74 -23.66 -1.36
N ILE A 356 -1.79 -23.72 -0.42
CA ILE A 356 -0.81 -22.65 -0.20
C ILE A 356 0.27 -22.72 -1.28
N ILE A 357 0.54 -21.58 -1.92
CA ILE A 357 1.60 -21.44 -2.92
C ILE A 357 2.77 -20.67 -2.31
N TYR A 358 2.49 -19.62 -1.54
CA TYR A 358 3.52 -18.77 -0.96
C TYR A 358 2.98 -18.02 0.27
N GLU A 359 3.81 -17.89 1.28
CA GLU A 359 3.52 -17.09 2.47
C GLU A 359 4.60 -16.05 2.72
N THR A 360 4.19 -14.90 3.20
CA THR A 360 5.09 -13.83 3.63
C THR A 360 4.38 -12.93 4.64
N SER A 361 5.11 -11.97 5.22
CA SER A 361 4.53 -10.91 6.04
C SER A 361 4.94 -9.55 5.48
N TYR A 362 3.98 -8.64 5.38
CA TYR A 362 4.23 -7.24 5.02
C TYR A 362 3.90 -6.33 6.18
N THR A 363 4.68 -5.26 6.33
CA THR A 363 4.45 -4.25 7.35
C THR A 363 3.92 -2.97 6.72
N HIS A 364 2.80 -2.45 7.25
CA HIS A 364 2.15 -1.23 6.76
C HIS A 364 2.20 -0.13 7.83
N PRO A 365 2.45 1.15 7.43
CA PRO A 365 2.50 2.25 8.38
C PRO A 365 1.11 2.52 8.97
N LYS A 366 1.06 2.79 10.28
CA LYS A 366 -0.14 3.26 10.97
C LYS A 366 -0.23 4.78 10.90
N TYR A 367 -1.37 5.27 10.47
CA TYR A 367 -1.64 6.69 10.31
C TYR A 367 -2.38 7.22 11.53
N THR A 368 -1.68 8.00 12.35
CA THR A 368 -2.19 8.71 13.52
C THR A 368 -2.02 10.21 13.32
N HIS A 369 -2.71 11.03 14.11
CA HIS A 369 -2.49 12.49 14.10
C HIS A 369 -1.02 12.85 14.33
N SER A 370 -0.33 12.14 15.23
CA SER A 370 1.10 12.37 15.52
C SER A 370 2.00 12.02 14.34
N SER A 371 1.78 10.85 13.68
CA SER A 371 2.60 10.45 12.54
C SER A 371 2.39 11.35 11.31
N ILE A 372 1.15 11.72 11.01
CA ILE A 372 0.82 12.63 9.89
C ILE A 372 1.42 14.03 10.10
N ALA A 373 1.38 14.56 11.33
CA ALA A 373 1.97 15.86 11.64
C ALA A 373 3.49 15.94 11.37
N THR A 374 4.16 14.80 11.22
CA THR A 374 5.60 14.74 10.87
C THR A 374 5.87 14.97 9.39
N GLN A 375 4.92 14.70 8.50
CA GLN A 375 5.14 14.68 7.04
C GLN A 375 5.65 16.02 6.49
N GLU A 376 5.12 17.14 6.95
CA GLU A 376 5.62 18.46 6.56
C GLU A 376 6.99 18.78 7.16
N LYS A 377 7.30 18.25 8.34
CA LYS A 377 8.60 18.43 9.00
C LYS A 377 9.71 17.68 8.27
N ILE A 378 9.42 16.49 7.71
CA ILE A 378 10.38 15.70 6.91
C ILE A 378 10.97 16.55 5.78
N LYS A 379 10.18 17.37 5.10
CA LYS A 379 10.65 18.24 4.02
C LYS A 379 11.73 19.24 4.45
N LYS A 380 11.65 19.72 5.69
CA LYS A 380 12.60 20.69 6.26
C LYS A 380 13.91 20.04 6.70
N VAL A 381 13.84 18.82 7.23
CA VAL A 381 15.00 18.08 7.75
C VAL A 381 15.76 17.37 6.63
N ASN A 382 15.06 17.05 5.54
CA ASN A 382 15.55 16.22 4.44
C ASN A 382 16.77 16.85 3.73
N GLY A 383 17.93 16.22 3.87
CA GLY A 383 19.25 16.69 3.38
C GLY A 383 20.11 17.36 4.46
N SER A 384 19.58 17.58 5.67
CA SER A 384 20.38 18.06 6.79
C SER A 384 21.46 17.05 7.15
N LYS A 385 22.67 17.54 7.42
CA LYS A 385 23.82 16.71 7.80
C LYS A 385 24.01 15.47 6.89
N ASN A 386 23.78 15.64 5.60
CA ASN A 386 24.01 14.63 4.55
C ASN A 386 23.10 13.39 4.60
N LEU A 387 22.01 13.40 5.40
CA LEU A 387 20.98 12.37 5.40
C LEU A 387 19.72 12.83 4.66
N TYR A 388 19.17 11.94 3.87
CA TYR A 388 17.93 12.12 3.13
C TYR A 388 16.95 11.01 3.50
N PHE A 389 15.67 11.33 3.52
CA PHE A 389 14.60 10.40 3.89
C PHE A 389 13.59 10.32 2.75
N CYS A 390 13.24 9.12 2.32
CA CYS A 390 12.15 8.87 1.40
C CYS A 390 11.44 7.56 1.75
N GLY A 391 10.18 7.46 1.37
CA GLY A 391 9.34 6.31 1.64
C GLY A 391 7.86 6.68 1.51
N SER A 392 7.00 5.68 1.49
CA SER A 392 5.55 5.88 1.38
C SER A 392 4.95 6.63 2.58
N TYR A 393 5.57 6.53 3.75
CA TYR A 393 5.18 7.24 4.98
C TYR A 393 5.26 8.77 4.86
N CYS A 394 5.98 9.28 3.87
CA CYS A 394 6.02 10.73 3.60
C CYS A 394 4.68 11.31 3.13
N ARG A 395 3.67 10.46 2.79
CA ARG A 395 2.33 10.85 2.34
C ARG A 395 1.28 9.80 2.75
N TYR A 396 0.50 9.25 1.80
CA TYR A 396 -0.64 8.35 2.04
C TYR A 396 -0.28 6.85 2.22
N GLY A 397 0.97 6.45 1.96
CA GLY A 397 1.43 5.07 2.16
C GLY A 397 1.51 4.21 0.91
N PHE A 398 1.31 4.76 -0.27
CA PHE A 398 1.24 4.03 -1.53
C PHE A 398 2.52 4.16 -2.36
N HIS A 399 2.59 3.36 -3.43
CA HIS A 399 3.75 3.33 -4.35
C HIS A 399 4.07 4.71 -4.92
N GLU A 400 3.06 5.45 -5.38
CA GLU A 400 3.26 6.81 -5.87
C GLU A 400 3.89 7.72 -4.83
N ASP A 401 3.47 7.63 -3.58
CA ASP A 401 4.01 8.46 -2.49
C ASP A 401 5.48 8.18 -2.24
N ALA A 402 5.86 6.91 -2.33
CA ALA A 402 7.24 6.48 -2.24
C ALA A 402 8.06 7.02 -3.42
N VAL A 403 7.54 6.94 -4.64
CA VAL A 403 8.18 7.48 -5.85
C VAL A 403 8.30 9.00 -5.78
N ILE A 404 7.23 9.73 -5.40
CA ILE A 404 7.28 11.19 -5.21
C ILE A 404 8.40 11.57 -4.24
N SER A 405 8.48 10.88 -3.10
CA SER A 405 9.49 11.19 -2.09
C SER A 405 10.91 10.92 -2.59
N ALA A 406 11.12 9.84 -3.35
CA ALA A 406 12.41 9.51 -3.96
C ALA A 406 12.82 10.50 -5.05
N VAL A 407 11.88 10.91 -5.92
CA VAL A 407 12.09 11.94 -6.94
C VAL A 407 12.49 13.26 -6.29
N SER A 408 11.80 13.67 -5.23
CA SER A 408 12.13 14.90 -4.49
C SER A 408 13.55 14.86 -3.91
N VAL A 409 14.01 13.71 -3.40
CA VAL A 409 15.40 13.54 -2.95
C VAL A 409 16.38 13.61 -4.13
N ALA A 410 16.07 12.93 -5.23
CA ALA A 410 16.90 12.93 -6.43
C ALA A 410 17.06 14.36 -7.00
N GLU A 411 15.99 15.16 -7.03
CA GLU A 411 16.00 16.56 -7.48
C GLU A 411 16.88 17.45 -6.60
N LYS A 412 16.84 17.29 -5.28
CA LYS A 412 17.74 17.97 -4.34
C LYS A 412 19.21 17.62 -4.61
N LEU A 413 19.48 16.45 -5.17
CA LEU A 413 20.81 15.97 -5.54
C LEU A 413 21.14 16.16 -7.04
N GLY A 414 20.33 16.96 -7.76
CA GLY A 414 20.57 17.37 -9.14
C GLY A 414 20.17 16.34 -10.21
N CYS A 415 19.37 15.33 -9.86
CA CYS A 415 18.85 14.33 -10.78
C CYS A 415 17.33 14.48 -10.96
N ARG A 416 16.79 14.07 -12.10
CA ARG A 416 15.34 14.18 -12.41
C ARG A 416 14.82 12.89 -13.01
N LEU A 417 13.51 12.65 -12.80
CA LEU A 417 12.75 11.56 -13.41
C LEU A 417 12.45 11.81 -14.89
#